data_dcbcec738376a4c70c3000f639a46350
#
_entry.id   dcbcec738376a4c70c3000f639a46350
#
_cell.length_a   1.000
_cell.length_b   1.000
_cell.length_c   1.000
_cell.angle_alpha   90.00
_cell.angle_beta   90.00
_cell.angle_gamma   90.00
#
_symmetry.space_group_name_H-M   'P 1'
#
loop_
_entity.id
_entity.type
_entity.pdbx_description
1 polymer ?
#
loop_
_entity_poly.entity_id
_entity_poly.type
_entity_poly.pdbx_seq_one_letter_code
_entity_poly.pdbx_strand_id
1 'polypeptide(L)'
;MKTMKRILFAFLALLPCAIGPALADSASGYSRMFVFGASFLDPGNHFAVTGETAHPPFDPNSFASYGIGGHHYSNGRTWVEVLAQELDLTDWAKPAYRDPAFGNYAFGYAFARDVDFPVGPGLGDQVEDWIGNGYCTYDAMDDTLFVLDTAYFDLFDILQGADPNEVIPAMLESIATNIYILNQCGARNLLVANIAPIGLSPMIPDDGSKEFVNLLSMGYNEAVQVVLATYAGEPFNMNISTFDLFDIFYDMAVTPEAYGLTHVDQTCVTFGVRKDAFCKDRDGYLFWDPLHPTKVAHALMAEAALEQLPGVD
;
A
#
# COMPACT_ATOMS: atom_id res chain seq x y z
N MET A 1 21.11 86.37 -11.94
CA MET A 1 20.63 85.24 -12.75
C MET A 1 21.39 84.02 -12.28
N LYS A 2 20.70 83.14 -11.48
CA LYS A 2 21.31 81.89 -10.96
C LYS A 2 20.69 80.73 -11.71
N THR A 3 21.51 80.00 -12.47
CA THR A 3 21.15 78.81 -13.23
C THR A 3 21.08 77.59 -12.29
N MET A 4 19.89 77.02 -12.18
CA MET A 4 19.62 75.82 -11.35
C MET A 4 19.84 74.54 -12.19
N LYS A 5 20.85 73.81 -11.87
CA LYS A 5 21.11 72.48 -12.48
C LYS A 5 20.13 71.42 -11.87
N ARG A 6 19.30 70.81 -12.72
CA ARG A 6 18.45 69.66 -12.35
C ARG A 6 19.31 68.39 -12.38
N ILE A 7 19.42 67.70 -11.24
CA ILE A 7 20.01 66.45 -11.12
C ILE A 7 18.89 65.40 -11.30
N LEU A 8 19.02 64.56 -12.34
CA LEU A 8 18.11 63.45 -12.63
C LEU A 8 18.58 62.20 -11.86
N PHE A 9 17.83 61.78 -10.85
CA PHE A 9 18.06 60.50 -10.17
C PHE A 9 17.37 59.40 -10.96
N ALA A 10 18.15 58.49 -11.56
CA ALA A 10 17.64 57.26 -12.14
C ALA A 10 17.43 56.25 -11.02
N PHE A 11 16.18 55.89 -10.73
CA PHE A 11 15.84 54.78 -9.87
C PHE A 11 15.99 53.46 -10.64
N LEU A 12 17.04 52.73 -10.32
CA LEU A 12 17.22 51.34 -10.81
C LEU A 12 16.35 50.44 -9.93
N ALA A 13 15.20 50.01 -10.44
CA ALA A 13 14.33 49.04 -9.77
C ALA A 13 14.98 47.65 -9.88
N LEU A 14 15.56 47.18 -8.78
CA LEU A 14 15.93 45.79 -8.61
C LEU A 14 14.65 44.95 -8.43
N LEU A 15 14.25 44.18 -9.47
CA LEU A 15 13.27 43.11 -9.31
C LEU A 15 13.90 42.02 -8.42
N PRO A 16 13.23 41.61 -7.35
CA PRO A 16 13.64 40.39 -6.65
C PRO A 16 13.34 39.19 -7.55
N CYS A 17 14.39 38.51 -7.99
CA CYS A 17 14.28 37.18 -8.58
C CYS A 17 13.79 36.25 -7.45
N ALA A 18 12.51 35.91 -7.47
CA ALA A 18 11.99 34.85 -6.60
C ALA A 18 12.63 33.54 -7.05
N ILE A 19 13.66 33.11 -6.34
CA ILE A 19 14.17 31.76 -6.41
C ILE A 19 13.10 30.91 -5.71
N GLY A 20 12.20 30.30 -6.49
CA GLY A 20 11.34 29.24 -5.99
C GLY A 20 12.24 28.13 -5.42
N PRO A 21 11.78 27.38 -4.40
CA PRO A 21 12.54 26.23 -3.94
C PRO A 21 12.83 25.34 -5.15
N ALA A 22 14.12 25.10 -5.43
CA ALA A 22 14.53 24.05 -6.33
C ALA A 22 13.95 22.75 -5.74
N LEU A 23 13.08 22.07 -6.50
CA LEU A 23 12.71 20.69 -6.18
C LEU A 23 14.05 19.95 -6.12
N ALA A 24 14.40 19.45 -4.94
CA ALA A 24 15.52 18.53 -4.82
C ALA A 24 15.16 17.33 -5.71
N ASP A 25 16.00 17.01 -6.69
CA ASP A 25 15.92 15.72 -7.37
C ASP A 25 16.00 14.67 -6.27
N SER A 26 14.90 13.94 -6.01
CA SER A 26 14.93 12.81 -5.09
C SER A 26 15.91 11.80 -5.65
N ALA A 27 16.72 11.19 -4.80
CA ALA A 27 17.69 10.17 -5.21
C ALA A 27 17.01 9.01 -5.97
N SER A 28 15.70 8.80 -5.72
CA SER A 28 14.86 7.79 -6.36
C SER A 28 14.32 8.17 -7.74
N GLY A 29 14.43 9.44 -8.16
CA GLY A 29 13.81 9.93 -9.40
C GLY A 29 12.28 10.10 -9.35
N TYR A 30 11.61 9.77 -8.23
CA TYR A 30 10.18 9.96 -8.05
C TYR A 30 9.89 11.23 -7.25
N SER A 31 8.87 12.00 -7.68
CA SER A 31 8.38 13.19 -6.99
C SER A 31 7.01 13.00 -6.34
N ARG A 32 6.31 11.92 -6.71
CA ARG A 32 4.96 11.58 -6.23
C ARG A 32 4.79 10.08 -6.09
N MET A 33 3.85 9.68 -5.23
CA MET A 33 3.44 8.29 -5.08
C MET A 33 1.92 8.21 -4.90
N PHE A 34 1.28 7.28 -5.62
CA PHE A 34 -0.11 6.91 -5.40
C PHE A 34 -0.19 5.44 -5.04
N VAL A 35 -1.04 5.12 -4.05
CA VAL A 35 -1.14 3.78 -3.46
C VAL A 35 -2.58 3.31 -3.48
N PHE A 36 -2.80 2.10 -3.95
CA PHE A 36 -4.10 1.43 -4.02
C PHE A 36 -3.98 0.01 -3.48
N GLY A 37 -4.96 -0.46 -2.74
CA GLY A 37 -4.94 -1.81 -2.21
C GLY A 37 -5.70 -1.98 -0.90
N ALA A 38 -5.31 -2.98 -0.13
CA ALA A 38 -6.01 -3.40 1.08
C ALA A 38 -5.29 -3.00 2.39
N SER A 39 -5.62 -3.70 3.47
CA SER A 39 -5.23 -3.36 4.84
C SER A 39 -3.73 -3.30 5.11
N PHE A 40 -2.90 -4.03 4.34
CA PHE A 40 -1.44 -3.99 4.49
C PHE A 40 -0.83 -2.66 4.04
N LEU A 41 -1.60 -1.83 3.33
CA LEU A 41 -1.20 -0.54 2.81
C LEU A 41 -2.02 0.62 3.42
N ASP A 42 -3.11 0.33 4.15
CA ASP A 42 -4.02 1.36 4.70
C ASP A 42 -3.32 2.20 5.80
N PRO A 43 -3.06 3.50 5.58
CA PRO A 43 -2.41 4.37 6.54
C PRO A 43 -3.38 5.01 7.55
N GLY A 44 -4.61 4.49 7.65
CA GLY A 44 -5.69 5.03 8.46
C GLY A 44 -6.88 5.57 7.67
N ASN A 45 -7.03 5.20 6.41
CA ASN A 45 -8.17 5.57 5.57
C ASN A 45 -9.48 5.00 6.12
N HIS A 46 -9.49 3.71 6.52
CA HIS A 46 -10.68 3.10 7.13
C HIS A 46 -11.13 3.89 8.36
N PHE A 47 -10.21 4.27 9.24
CA PHE A 47 -10.53 5.10 10.40
C PHE A 47 -11.03 6.50 9.99
N ALA A 48 -10.42 7.12 8.98
CA ALA A 48 -10.81 8.44 8.51
C ALA A 48 -12.27 8.48 8.02
N VAL A 49 -12.74 7.39 7.42
CA VAL A 49 -14.11 7.28 6.89
C VAL A 49 -15.10 6.82 7.96
N THR A 50 -14.76 5.81 8.76
CA THR A 50 -15.70 5.15 9.68
C THR A 50 -15.63 5.68 11.11
N GLY A 51 -14.47 6.19 11.53
CA GLY A 51 -14.18 6.53 12.93
C GLY A 51 -14.03 5.29 13.84
N GLU A 52 -14.05 4.09 13.27
CA GLU A 52 -13.99 2.85 14.04
C GLU A 52 -12.56 2.50 14.45
N THR A 53 -12.43 2.02 15.69
CA THR A 53 -11.13 1.60 16.25
C THR A 53 -11.31 0.29 17.02
N ALA A 54 -10.44 -0.66 16.76
CA ALA A 54 -10.36 -1.90 17.52
C ALA A 54 -9.90 -1.66 18.95
N HIS A 55 -10.55 -2.32 19.89
CA HIS A 55 -10.29 -2.21 21.34
C HIS A 55 -9.94 -3.57 21.97
N PRO A 56 -8.73 -4.13 21.70
CA PRO A 56 -8.29 -5.33 22.40
C PRO A 56 -8.25 -5.12 23.92
N PRO A 57 -8.61 -6.13 24.72
CA PRO A 57 -9.04 -7.48 24.33
C PRO A 57 -10.55 -7.65 24.16
N PHE A 58 -11.33 -6.57 24.16
CA PHE A 58 -12.78 -6.61 24.32
C PHE A 58 -13.55 -6.73 23.00
N ASP A 59 -12.91 -6.36 21.92
CA ASP A 59 -13.51 -6.43 20.59
C ASP A 59 -12.80 -7.52 19.76
N PRO A 60 -13.35 -8.75 19.74
CA PRO A 60 -12.72 -9.87 19.04
C PRO A 60 -12.94 -9.82 17.52
N ASN A 61 -13.81 -8.94 17.05
CA ASN A 61 -14.29 -8.97 15.67
C ASN A 61 -13.92 -7.67 14.95
N SER A 62 -12.65 -7.37 14.94
CA SER A 62 -12.19 -6.10 14.50
C SER A 62 -11.92 -6.07 13.00
N PHE A 63 -12.93 -5.66 12.23
CA PHE A 63 -12.69 -5.06 10.92
C PHE A 63 -12.14 -3.63 11.04
N ALA A 64 -11.91 -3.14 12.26
CA ALA A 64 -11.41 -1.81 12.53
C ALA A 64 -9.89 -1.81 12.75
N SER A 65 -9.26 -0.72 12.37
CA SER A 65 -7.85 -0.46 12.61
C SER A 65 -7.54 -0.24 14.09
N TYR A 66 -6.28 -0.30 14.47
CA TYR A 66 -5.86 -0.17 15.86
C TYR A 66 -5.46 1.27 16.20
N GLY A 67 -6.00 1.83 17.27
CA GLY A 67 -5.57 3.13 17.78
C GLY A 67 -4.10 3.16 18.20
N ILE A 68 -3.57 2.02 18.65
CA ILE A 68 -2.13 1.83 18.83
C ILE A 68 -1.46 1.77 17.46
N GLY A 69 -0.42 2.56 17.26
CA GLY A 69 0.27 2.62 15.96
C GLY A 69 -0.29 3.64 14.97
N GLY A 70 -1.41 4.32 15.28
CA GLY A 70 -1.92 5.43 14.45
C GLY A 70 -3.04 5.04 13.50
N HIS A 71 -3.90 4.10 13.90
CA HIS A 71 -5.03 3.60 13.11
C HIS A 71 -4.66 2.77 11.88
N HIS A 72 -3.54 2.08 11.95
CA HIS A 72 -3.20 1.02 11.02
C HIS A 72 -3.79 -0.33 11.46
N TYR A 73 -3.77 -1.30 10.58
CA TYR A 73 -4.04 -2.71 10.91
C TYR A 73 -2.83 -3.42 11.54
N SER A 74 -1.97 -2.63 12.16
CA SER A 74 -0.70 -3.05 12.77
C SER A 74 -0.42 -2.22 14.01
N ASN A 75 0.71 -2.47 14.68
CA ASN A 75 1.22 -1.66 15.79
C ASN A 75 2.11 -0.49 15.34
N GLY A 76 2.11 -0.15 14.07
CA GLY A 76 2.88 0.95 13.51
C GLY A 76 2.63 1.13 12.02
N ARG A 77 3.56 1.80 11.35
CA ARG A 77 3.46 2.13 9.93
C ARG A 77 3.37 0.88 9.06
N THR A 78 2.66 1.01 7.95
CA THR A 78 2.64 0.02 6.88
C THR A 78 3.96 0.02 6.08
N TRP A 79 4.21 -1.04 5.33
CA TRP A 79 5.42 -1.15 4.51
C TRP A 79 5.51 -0.03 3.47
N VAL A 80 4.40 0.39 2.90
CA VAL A 80 4.36 1.45 1.89
C VAL A 80 4.65 2.83 2.49
N GLU A 81 4.30 3.07 3.76
CA GLU A 81 4.68 4.30 4.46
C GLU A 81 6.18 4.33 4.81
N VAL A 82 6.76 3.16 5.13
CA VAL A 82 8.21 3.03 5.34
C VAL A 82 8.94 3.22 4.00
N LEU A 83 8.49 2.55 2.93
CA LEU A 83 9.01 2.76 1.57
C LEU A 83 8.97 4.23 1.16
N ALA A 84 7.84 4.91 1.39
CA ALA A 84 7.70 6.33 1.08
C ALA A 84 8.68 7.21 1.87
N GLN A 85 9.02 6.81 3.10
CA GLN A 85 10.03 7.52 3.89
C GLN A 85 11.42 7.38 3.28
N GLU A 86 11.80 6.19 2.83
CA GLU A 86 13.10 5.94 2.17
C GLU A 86 13.22 6.66 0.81
N LEU A 87 12.07 6.90 0.15
CA LEU A 87 11.99 7.62 -1.13
C LEU A 87 11.79 9.13 -0.99
N ASP A 88 11.78 9.70 0.22
CA ASP A 88 11.43 11.11 0.51
C ASP A 88 10.00 11.50 0.05
N LEU A 89 9.08 10.53 -0.01
CA LEU A 89 7.68 10.70 -0.46
C LEU A 89 6.65 10.58 0.68
N THR A 90 7.05 10.81 1.94
CA THR A 90 6.23 10.54 3.14
C THR A 90 4.84 11.18 3.09
N ASP A 91 4.70 12.37 2.52
CA ASP A 91 3.39 13.05 2.45
C ASP A 91 2.42 12.33 1.50
N TRP A 92 2.92 11.67 0.47
CA TRP A 92 2.12 10.92 -0.48
C TRP A 92 1.59 9.59 0.09
N ALA A 93 2.24 9.03 1.10
CA ALA A 93 1.78 7.81 1.77
C ALA A 93 0.69 8.04 2.82
N LYS A 94 0.33 9.29 3.11
CA LYS A 94 -0.73 9.64 4.07
C LYS A 94 -2.13 9.34 3.52
N PRO A 95 -3.15 9.19 4.41
CA PRO A 95 -4.50 8.73 4.04
C PRO A 95 -5.25 9.76 3.19
N ALA A 96 -5.53 9.43 1.92
CA ALA A 96 -6.21 10.27 0.95
C ALA A 96 -7.68 10.57 1.33
N TYR A 97 -8.33 9.66 2.05
CA TYR A 97 -9.70 9.87 2.57
C TYR A 97 -9.76 10.86 3.74
N ARG A 98 -8.62 11.22 4.30
CA ARG A 98 -8.53 12.31 5.28
C ARG A 98 -8.27 13.67 4.62
N ASP A 99 -7.44 13.68 3.59
CA ASP A 99 -7.11 14.87 2.80
C ASP A 99 -6.77 14.43 1.36
N PRO A 100 -7.52 14.89 0.35
CA PRO A 100 -7.28 14.52 -1.05
C PRO A 100 -5.92 14.98 -1.61
N ALA A 101 -5.17 15.82 -0.89
CA ALA A 101 -3.80 16.17 -1.25
C ALA A 101 -2.80 15.03 -0.97
N PHE A 102 -3.20 14.00 -0.22
CA PHE A 102 -2.40 12.81 0.04
C PHE A 102 -2.61 11.74 -1.03
N GLY A 103 -1.65 10.82 -1.17
CA GLY A 103 -1.61 9.88 -2.29
C GLY A 103 -2.04 8.45 -1.98
N ASN A 104 -2.29 8.09 -0.71
CA ASN A 104 -2.61 6.72 -0.36
C ASN A 104 -4.12 6.49 -0.25
N TYR A 105 -4.69 5.75 -1.21
CA TYR A 105 -6.10 5.39 -1.31
C TYR A 105 -6.39 3.97 -0.77
N ALA A 106 -5.38 3.20 -0.36
CA ALA A 106 -5.59 1.86 0.15
C ALA A 106 -6.55 1.85 1.34
N PHE A 107 -7.46 0.87 1.37
CA PHE A 107 -8.53 0.80 2.35
C PHE A 107 -8.62 -0.59 2.97
N GLY A 108 -8.77 -0.65 4.29
CA GLY A 108 -8.88 -1.92 5.01
C GLY A 108 -9.98 -2.80 4.46
N TYR A 109 -9.69 -4.09 4.23
CA TYR A 109 -10.62 -5.09 3.68
C TYR A 109 -11.11 -4.81 2.25
N ALA A 110 -10.38 -4.01 1.47
CA ALA A 110 -10.71 -3.81 0.08
C ALA A 110 -10.67 -5.13 -0.69
N PHE A 111 -11.68 -5.33 -1.55
CA PHE A 111 -11.71 -6.39 -2.54
C PHE A 111 -11.06 -5.91 -3.84
N ALA A 112 -10.48 -6.84 -4.59
CA ALA A 112 -10.09 -6.54 -5.97
C ALA A 112 -11.33 -6.44 -6.85
N ARG A 113 -12.26 -7.38 -6.70
CA ARG A 113 -13.53 -7.41 -7.44
C ARG A 113 -14.45 -6.27 -7.00
N ASP A 114 -15.33 -5.86 -7.91
CA ASP A 114 -16.52 -5.09 -7.55
C ASP A 114 -17.49 -6.02 -6.79
N VAL A 115 -17.69 -5.73 -5.53
CA VAL A 115 -18.62 -6.45 -4.65
C VAL A 115 -19.48 -5.45 -3.91
N ASP A 116 -20.78 -5.75 -3.81
CA ASP A 116 -21.72 -4.94 -3.02
C ASP A 116 -21.49 -5.20 -1.51
N PHE A 117 -20.32 -4.76 -1.03
CA PHE A 117 -19.91 -4.97 0.35
C PHE A 117 -19.83 -3.63 1.09
N PRO A 118 -20.51 -3.48 2.24
CA PRO A 118 -20.74 -2.18 2.86
C PRO A 118 -19.54 -1.62 3.66
N VAL A 119 -18.35 -2.22 3.58
CA VAL A 119 -17.24 -1.87 4.48
C VAL A 119 -16.39 -0.72 3.98
N GLY A 120 -16.42 -0.40 2.68
CA GLY A 120 -15.65 0.73 2.10
C GLY A 120 -15.24 0.48 0.66
N PRO A 121 -14.43 1.40 0.09
CA PRO A 121 -14.05 1.35 -1.31
C PRO A 121 -13.20 0.13 -1.64
N GLY A 122 -13.63 -0.61 -2.67
CA GLY A 122 -12.83 -1.63 -3.35
C GLY A 122 -11.74 -1.01 -4.21
N LEU A 123 -10.95 -1.85 -4.88
CA LEU A 123 -9.82 -1.37 -5.69
C LEU A 123 -10.29 -0.43 -6.82
N GLY A 124 -11.39 -0.76 -7.50
CA GLY A 124 -11.98 0.08 -8.55
C GLY A 124 -12.42 1.45 -8.02
N ASP A 125 -13.12 1.47 -6.88
CA ASP A 125 -13.56 2.71 -6.25
C ASP A 125 -12.39 3.61 -5.85
N GLN A 126 -11.29 3.03 -5.35
CA GLN A 126 -10.09 3.78 -4.99
C GLN A 126 -9.47 4.50 -6.19
N VAL A 127 -9.43 3.83 -7.35
CA VAL A 127 -8.95 4.42 -8.61
C VAL A 127 -9.93 5.48 -9.11
N GLU A 128 -11.25 5.27 -8.99
CA GLU A 128 -12.26 6.26 -9.33
C GLU A 128 -12.18 7.50 -8.44
N ASP A 129 -11.97 7.34 -7.13
CA ASP A 129 -11.77 8.45 -6.19
C ASP A 129 -10.50 9.25 -6.50
N TRP A 130 -9.42 8.57 -6.88
CA TRP A 130 -8.19 9.20 -7.34
C TRP A 130 -8.42 10.06 -8.61
N ILE A 131 -9.21 9.54 -9.58
CA ILE A 131 -9.64 10.29 -10.76
C ILE A 131 -10.51 11.48 -10.35
N GLY A 132 -11.48 11.25 -9.47
CA GLY A 132 -12.40 12.27 -8.96
C GLY A 132 -11.68 13.43 -8.25
N ASN A 133 -10.53 13.15 -7.63
CA ASN A 133 -9.66 14.15 -7.03
C ASN A 133 -8.79 14.93 -8.06
N GLY A 134 -8.95 14.65 -9.36
CA GLY A 134 -8.32 15.40 -10.45
C GLY A 134 -6.89 15.00 -10.78
N TYR A 135 -6.44 13.82 -10.36
CA TYR A 135 -5.08 13.36 -10.62
C TYR A 135 -4.92 12.70 -12.00
N CYS A 136 -6.01 12.28 -12.66
CA CYS A 136 -5.97 11.78 -14.03
C CYS A 136 -5.85 12.95 -15.02
N THR A 137 -4.64 13.22 -15.49
CA THR A 137 -4.34 14.35 -16.39
C THR A 137 -4.17 13.95 -17.85
N TYR A 138 -4.09 12.64 -18.15
CA TYR A 138 -3.78 12.06 -19.47
C TYR A 138 -2.36 12.38 -19.96
N ASP A 139 -1.57 13.14 -19.22
CA ASP A 139 -0.17 13.39 -19.50
C ASP A 139 0.71 12.29 -18.84
N ALA A 140 1.86 12.01 -19.43
CA ALA A 140 2.77 11.02 -18.87
C ALA A 140 3.28 11.46 -17.49
N MET A 141 3.24 10.54 -16.52
CA MET A 141 3.67 10.75 -15.14
C MET A 141 4.96 9.95 -14.88
N ASP A 142 6.03 10.33 -15.59
CA ASP A 142 7.31 9.60 -15.57
C ASP A 142 8.02 9.67 -14.20
N ASP A 143 7.72 10.69 -13.39
CA ASP A 143 8.26 10.93 -12.06
C ASP A 143 7.32 10.47 -10.93
N THR A 144 6.30 9.67 -11.24
CA THR A 144 5.31 9.21 -10.27
C THR A 144 5.37 7.69 -10.13
N LEU A 145 5.50 7.23 -8.88
CA LEU A 145 5.40 5.82 -8.54
C LEU A 145 3.94 5.49 -8.20
N PHE A 146 3.38 4.51 -8.89
CA PHE A 146 2.11 3.90 -8.54
C PHE A 146 2.37 2.58 -7.81
N VAL A 147 1.74 2.38 -6.66
CA VAL A 147 1.84 1.14 -5.86
C VAL A 147 0.49 0.47 -5.85
N LEU A 148 0.43 -0.78 -6.24
CA LEU A 148 -0.78 -1.57 -6.31
C LEU A 148 -0.61 -2.87 -5.52
N ASP A 149 -1.49 -3.10 -4.54
CA ASP A 149 -1.69 -4.40 -3.92
C ASP A 149 -2.81 -5.12 -4.66
N THR A 150 -2.60 -6.39 -4.97
CA THR A 150 -3.55 -7.18 -5.75
C THR A 150 -4.75 -7.69 -4.95
N ALA A 151 -4.95 -7.16 -3.74
CA ALA A 151 -6.09 -7.36 -2.85
C ALA A 151 -6.47 -8.84 -2.60
N TYR A 152 -5.97 -9.40 -1.51
CA TYR A 152 -6.12 -10.82 -1.16
C TYR A 152 -7.46 -11.15 -0.48
N PHE A 153 -8.26 -10.15 -0.12
CA PHE A 153 -9.46 -10.40 0.70
C PHE A 153 -10.52 -11.23 -0.02
N ASP A 154 -10.55 -11.16 -1.33
CA ASP A 154 -11.40 -12.01 -2.18
C ASP A 154 -11.17 -13.52 -1.97
N LEU A 155 -9.96 -13.94 -1.60
CA LEU A 155 -9.67 -15.37 -1.37
C LEU A 155 -10.40 -15.91 -0.13
N PHE A 156 -10.79 -15.05 0.81
CA PHE A 156 -11.62 -15.48 1.94
C PHE A 156 -13.04 -15.88 1.51
N ASP A 157 -13.58 -15.32 0.42
CA ASP A 157 -14.86 -15.78 -0.13
C ASP A 157 -14.75 -17.22 -0.63
N ILE A 158 -13.62 -17.59 -1.25
CA ILE A 158 -13.35 -18.97 -1.68
C ILE A 158 -13.31 -19.89 -0.46
N LEU A 159 -12.67 -19.48 0.63
CA LEU A 159 -12.65 -20.24 1.88
C LEU A 159 -14.04 -20.39 2.50
N GLN A 160 -14.96 -19.48 2.21
CA GLN A 160 -16.36 -19.53 2.63
C GLN A 160 -17.26 -20.26 1.64
N GLY A 161 -16.69 -20.83 0.57
CA GLY A 161 -17.39 -21.69 -0.38
C GLY A 161 -17.75 -21.03 -1.72
N ALA A 162 -17.25 -19.84 -2.02
CA ALA A 162 -17.38 -19.26 -3.35
C ALA A 162 -16.57 -20.07 -4.38
N ASP A 163 -17.03 -20.09 -5.65
CA ASP A 163 -16.35 -20.83 -6.72
C ASP A 163 -15.04 -20.11 -7.14
N PRO A 164 -13.87 -20.74 -6.98
CA PRO A 164 -12.60 -20.17 -7.42
C PRO A 164 -12.57 -19.84 -8.91
N ASN A 165 -13.35 -20.56 -9.75
CA ASN A 165 -13.43 -20.32 -11.19
C ASN A 165 -14.22 -19.06 -11.54
N GLU A 166 -14.97 -18.50 -10.60
CA GLU A 166 -15.66 -17.20 -10.74
C GLU A 166 -14.85 -16.08 -10.06
N VAL A 167 -14.37 -16.33 -8.84
CA VAL A 167 -13.66 -15.33 -8.03
C VAL A 167 -12.34 -14.91 -8.66
N ILE A 168 -11.46 -15.87 -8.97
CA ILE A 168 -10.11 -15.58 -9.48
C ILE A 168 -10.13 -14.82 -10.81
N PRO A 169 -10.91 -15.24 -11.83
CA PRO A 169 -11.01 -14.46 -13.07
C PRO A 169 -11.52 -13.04 -12.86
N ALA A 170 -12.49 -12.83 -11.97
CA ALA A 170 -13.03 -11.50 -11.68
C ALA A 170 -11.99 -10.61 -10.96
N MET A 171 -11.17 -11.17 -10.06
CA MET A 171 -10.03 -10.45 -9.47
C MET A 171 -9.04 -10.01 -10.55
N LEU A 172 -8.64 -10.93 -11.45
CA LEU A 172 -7.69 -10.64 -12.53
C LEU A 172 -8.22 -9.60 -13.51
N GLU A 173 -9.50 -9.66 -13.85
CA GLU A 173 -10.16 -8.66 -14.70
C GLU A 173 -10.14 -7.27 -14.04
N SER A 174 -10.41 -7.19 -12.75
CA SER A 174 -10.35 -5.93 -12.01
C SER A 174 -8.93 -5.36 -11.98
N ILE A 175 -7.92 -6.18 -11.67
CA ILE A 175 -6.52 -5.75 -11.69
C ILE A 175 -6.15 -5.22 -13.08
N ALA A 176 -6.47 -5.97 -14.14
CA ALA A 176 -6.21 -5.57 -15.52
C ALA A 176 -6.89 -4.24 -15.87
N THR A 177 -8.16 -4.10 -15.51
CA THR A 177 -8.96 -2.89 -15.77
C THR A 177 -8.37 -1.67 -15.04
N ASN A 178 -8.01 -1.81 -13.77
CA ASN A 178 -7.46 -0.70 -13.01
C ASN A 178 -6.08 -0.29 -13.53
N ILE A 179 -5.20 -1.23 -13.88
CA ILE A 179 -3.90 -0.91 -14.52
C ILE A 179 -4.13 -0.22 -15.86
N TYR A 180 -5.10 -0.67 -16.68
CA TYR A 180 -5.45 -0.01 -17.92
C TYR A 180 -5.88 1.44 -17.70
N ILE A 181 -6.77 1.69 -16.74
CA ILE A 181 -7.25 3.04 -16.40
C ILE A 181 -6.09 3.93 -15.97
N LEU A 182 -5.25 3.45 -15.04
CA LEU A 182 -4.06 4.18 -14.57
C LEU A 182 -3.13 4.52 -15.74
N ASN A 183 -2.86 3.57 -16.64
CA ASN A 183 -2.03 3.79 -17.82
C ASN A 183 -2.62 4.87 -18.73
N GLN A 184 -3.95 4.83 -19.01
CA GLN A 184 -4.63 5.85 -19.81
C GLN A 184 -4.56 7.23 -19.14
N CYS A 185 -4.59 7.30 -17.81
CA CYS A 185 -4.42 8.53 -17.05
C CYS A 185 -2.97 9.04 -17.00
N GLY A 186 -2.00 8.30 -17.55
CA GLY A 186 -0.61 8.72 -17.66
C GLY A 186 0.38 7.95 -16.79
N ALA A 187 -0.06 6.97 -15.98
CA ALA A 187 0.84 6.15 -15.18
C ALA A 187 1.89 5.43 -16.05
N ARG A 188 3.15 5.44 -15.58
CA ARG A 188 4.28 4.80 -16.27
C ARG A 188 5.08 3.85 -15.37
N ASN A 189 5.23 4.17 -14.10
CA ASN A 189 6.01 3.36 -13.16
C ASN A 189 5.05 2.73 -12.14
N LEU A 190 5.01 1.40 -12.10
CA LEU A 190 4.11 0.64 -11.25
C LEU A 190 4.91 -0.39 -10.42
N LEU A 191 4.75 -0.34 -9.10
CA LEU A 191 5.19 -1.39 -8.18
C LEU A 191 3.96 -2.19 -7.76
N VAL A 192 3.95 -3.48 -8.10
CA VAL A 192 2.84 -4.39 -7.77
C VAL A 192 3.28 -5.36 -6.68
N ALA A 193 2.62 -5.31 -5.54
CA ALA A 193 2.74 -6.34 -4.51
C ALA A 193 1.80 -7.50 -4.84
N ASN A 194 2.35 -8.70 -4.93
CA ASN A 194 1.57 -9.92 -5.05
C ASN A 194 0.93 -10.31 -3.70
N ILE A 195 0.16 -11.40 -3.66
CA ILE A 195 -0.48 -11.88 -2.42
C ILE A 195 0.51 -12.68 -1.58
N ALA A 196 0.58 -12.37 -0.28
CA ALA A 196 1.28 -13.14 0.73
C ALA A 196 0.77 -14.60 0.83
N PRO A 197 1.55 -15.54 1.38
CA PRO A 197 1.10 -16.91 1.67
C PRO A 197 0.08 -16.89 2.82
N ILE A 198 -1.18 -16.63 2.51
CA ILE A 198 -2.26 -16.41 3.50
C ILE A 198 -2.41 -17.61 4.45
N GLY A 199 -2.07 -18.81 4.00
CA GLY A 199 -2.06 -19.99 4.85
C GLY A 199 -1.07 -19.97 6.02
N LEU A 200 -0.08 -19.06 6.01
CA LEU A 200 0.79 -18.81 7.18
C LEU A 200 0.07 -18.02 8.28
N SER A 201 -1.00 -17.30 7.92
CA SER A 201 -1.77 -16.50 8.86
C SER A 201 -2.35 -17.35 9.99
N PRO A 202 -2.23 -16.91 11.26
CA PRO A 202 -2.91 -17.54 12.40
C PRO A 202 -4.44 -17.57 12.28
N MET A 203 -5.03 -16.81 11.35
CA MET A 203 -6.47 -16.81 11.06
C MET A 203 -6.91 -18.13 10.41
N ILE A 204 -6.04 -18.76 9.62
CA ILE A 204 -6.38 -19.96 8.88
C ILE A 204 -6.24 -21.19 9.79
N PRO A 205 -7.30 -22.01 9.95
CA PRO A 205 -7.27 -23.21 10.77
C PRO A 205 -6.22 -24.23 10.28
N ASP A 206 -5.65 -24.96 11.23
CA ASP A 206 -4.69 -26.04 10.93
C ASP A 206 -5.41 -27.38 10.68
N ASP A 207 -6.28 -27.40 9.68
CA ASP A 207 -7.12 -28.53 9.27
C ASP A 207 -6.94 -28.94 7.80
N GLY A 208 -5.85 -28.49 7.18
CA GLY A 208 -5.56 -28.64 5.76
C GLY A 208 -5.90 -27.41 4.92
N SER A 209 -6.62 -26.43 5.48
CA SER A 209 -6.96 -25.18 4.78
C SER A 209 -5.73 -24.33 4.46
N LYS A 210 -4.70 -24.37 5.30
CA LYS A 210 -3.45 -23.61 5.12
C LYS A 210 -2.75 -23.92 3.79
N GLU A 211 -2.58 -25.21 3.49
CA GLU A 211 -1.94 -25.64 2.23
C GLU A 211 -2.80 -25.24 1.03
N PHE A 212 -4.11 -25.46 1.10
CA PHE A 212 -5.04 -25.08 0.03
C PHE A 212 -4.99 -23.58 -0.28
N VAL A 213 -5.02 -22.73 0.75
CA VAL A 213 -4.97 -21.28 0.56
C VAL A 213 -3.63 -20.81 0.01
N ASN A 214 -2.52 -21.41 0.44
CA ASN A 214 -1.21 -21.09 -0.12
C ASN A 214 -1.14 -21.47 -1.61
N LEU A 215 -1.70 -22.61 -2.01
CA LEU A 215 -1.79 -23.01 -3.42
C LEU A 215 -2.66 -22.03 -4.23
N LEU A 216 -3.76 -21.53 -3.66
CA LEU A 216 -4.58 -20.49 -4.29
C LEU A 216 -3.79 -19.19 -4.46
N SER A 217 -3.08 -18.74 -3.41
CA SER A 217 -2.25 -17.53 -3.46
C SER A 217 -1.16 -17.65 -4.54
N MET A 218 -0.48 -18.79 -4.61
CA MET A 218 0.55 -19.07 -5.63
C MET A 218 -0.04 -19.01 -7.05
N GLY A 219 -1.12 -19.76 -7.29
CA GLY A 219 -1.76 -19.82 -8.61
C GLY A 219 -2.31 -18.44 -9.05
N TYR A 220 -2.85 -17.67 -8.12
CA TYR A 220 -3.27 -16.30 -8.40
C TYR A 220 -2.08 -15.40 -8.74
N ASN A 221 -0.99 -15.46 -7.95
CA ASN A 221 0.22 -14.68 -8.20
C ASN A 221 0.83 -14.98 -9.58
N GLU A 222 0.86 -16.25 -10.00
CA GLU A 222 1.29 -16.64 -11.35
C GLU A 222 0.39 -16.02 -12.42
N ALA A 223 -0.93 -16.02 -12.22
CA ALA A 223 -1.87 -15.43 -13.17
C ALA A 223 -1.75 -13.89 -13.25
N VAL A 224 -1.49 -13.23 -12.12
CA VAL A 224 -1.21 -11.78 -12.07
C VAL A 224 0.02 -11.44 -12.91
N GLN A 225 1.10 -12.23 -12.87
CA GLN A 225 2.29 -11.99 -13.70
C GLN A 225 1.96 -11.97 -15.19
N VAL A 226 1.01 -12.81 -15.66
CA VAL A 226 0.55 -12.80 -17.06
C VAL A 226 -0.16 -11.48 -17.39
N VAL A 227 -0.97 -10.97 -16.48
CA VAL A 227 -1.62 -9.65 -16.63
C VAL A 227 -0.56 -8.55 -16.72
N LEU A 228 0.39 -8.52 -15.80
CA LEU A 228 1.44 -7.49 -15.74
C LEU A 228 2.32 -7.49 -17.00
N ALA A 229 2.66 -8.67 -17.52
CA ALA A 229 3.44 -8.80 -18.75
C ALA A 229 2.75 -8.14 -19.96
N THR A 230 1.40 -8.11 -19.97
CA THR A 230 0.63 -7.42 -21.02
C THR A 230 0.87 -5.91 -20.99
N TYR A 231 0.95 -5.31 -19.81
CA TYR A 231 1.11 -3.86 -19.66
C TYR A 231 2.57 -3.40 -19.70
N ALA A 232 3.52 -4.27 -19.43
CA ALA A 232 4.94 -3.99 -19.64
C ALA A 232 5.32 -3.91 -21.12
N GLY A 233 4.55 -4.57 -22.01
CA GLY A 233 4.77 -4.58 -23.46
C GLY A 233 4.02 -3.49 -24.22
N GLU A 234 4.28 -3.45 -25.54
CA GLU A 234 3.54 -2.58 -26.48
C GLU A 234 2.04 -2.92 -26.48
N PRO A 235 1.11 -1.95 -26.55
CA PRO A 235 1.35 -0.49 -26.71
C PRO A 235 1.47 0.28 -25.40
N PHE A 236 1.40 -0.39 -24.25
CA PHE A 236 1.30 0.27 -22.93
C PHE A 236 2.66 0.77 -22.41
N ASN A 237 3.72 -0.04 -22.56
CA ASN A 237 5.10 0.29 -22.21
C ASN A 237 5.26 0.84 -20.78
N MET A 238 4.63 0.21 -19.80
CA MET A 238 4.80 0.55 -18.40
C MET A 238 6.08 -0.07 -17.83
N ASN A 239 6.78 0.66 -16.98
CA ASN A 239 7.84 0.14 -16.13
C ASN A 239 7.19 -0.55 -14.93
N ILE A 240 7.12 -1.86 -14.94
CA ILE A 240 6.48 -2.64 -13.89
C ILE A 240 7.54 -3.38 -13.09
N SER A 241 7.62 -3.05 -11.79
CA SER A 241 8.35 -3.82 -10.78
C SER A 241 7.36 -4.67 -10.00
N THR A 242 7.74 -5.91 -9.70
CA THR A 242 6.94 -6.80 -8.85
C THR A 242 7.62 -6.96 -7.50
N PHE A 243 6.89 -6.68 -6.44
CA PHE A 243 7.29 -6.99 -5.08
C PHE A 243 6.72 -8.35 -4.68
N ASP A 244 7.59 -9.33 -4.50
CA ASP A 244 7.20 -10.69 -4.13
C ASP A 244 6.94 -10.80 -2.62
N LEU A 245 5.70 -10.43 -2.24
CA LEU A 245 5.23 -10.50 -0.88
C LEU A 245 5.08 -11.95 -0.40
N PHE A 246 4.84 -12.88 -1.32
CA PHE A 246 4.76 -14.30 -0.97
C PHE A 246 6.10 -14.82 -0.47
N ASP A 247 7.18 -14.57 -1.21
CA ASP A 247 8.50 -15.08 -0.87
C ASP A 247 9.04 -14.45 0.41
N ILE A 248 8.95 -13.12 0.59
CA ILE A 248 9.45 -12.48 1.82
C ILE A 248 8.71 -12.96 3.08
N PHE A 249 7.39 -13.18 3.00
CA PHE A 249 6.64 -13.73 4.12
C PHE A 249 7.00 -15.16 4.42
N TYR A 250 7.20 -15.97 3.37
CA TYR A 250 7.61 -17.35 3.50
C TYR A 250 8.99 -17.45 4.14
N ASP A 251 9.94 -16.63 3.70
CA ASP A 251 11.29 -16.60 4.26
C ASP A 251 11.30 -16.16 5.73
N MET A 252 10.53 -15.13 6.08
CA MET A 252 10.35 -14.71 7.48
C MET A 252 9.79 -15.84 8.36
N ALA A 253 8.93 -16.69 7.82
CA ALA A 253 8.34 -17.80 8.57
C ALA A 253 9.27 -19.02 8.67
N VAL A 254 10.11 -19.28 7.66
CA VAL A 254 10.97 -20.47 7.60
C VAL A 254 12.35 -20.22 8.22
N THR A 255 12.87 -18.99 8.11
CA THR A 255 14.18 -18.60 8.67
C THR A 255 14.05 -17.35 9.58
N PRO A 256 13.19 -17.40 10.61
CA PRO A 256 12.83 -16.23 11.40
C PRO A 256 14.03 -15.53 12.09
N GLU A 257 15.03 -16.29 12.46
CA GLU A 257 16.26 -15.75 13.11
C GLU A 257 17.07 -14.85 12.18
N ALA A 258 16.98 -15.04 10.86
CA ALA A 258 17.64 -14.16 9.88
C ALA A 258 17.00 -12.75 9.86
N TYR A 259 15.75 -12.66 10.30
CA TYR A 259 14.94 -11.44 10.35
C TYR A 259 14.76 -10.89 11.78
N GLY A 260 15.41 -11.50 12.78
CA GLY A 260 15.25 -11.13 14.18
C GLY A 260 13.89 -11.52 14.78
N LEU A 261 13.12 -12.38 14.11
CA LEU A 261 11.82 -12.86 14.55
C LEU A 261 11.96 -14.12 15.42
N THR A 262 11.02 -14.29 16.34
CA THR A 262 10.99 -15.43 17.28
C THR A 262 9.62 -16.12 17.33
N HIS A 263 8.58 -15.46 16.83
CA HIS A 263 7.19 -15.92 16.85
C HIS A 263 6.56 -15.63 15.48
N VAL A 264 6.42 -16.67 14.66
CA VAL A 264 5.95 -16.54 13.26
C VAL A 264 4.60 -17.21 13.00
N ASP A 265 4.06 -17.93 13.98
CA ASP A 265 2.79 -18.66 13.94
C ASP A 265 1.79 -18.19 15.02
N GLN A 266 2.15 -17.15 15.77
CA GLN A 266 1.40 -16.62 16.89
C GLN A 266 1.09 -15.13 16.68
N THR A 267 0.00 -14.68 17.31
CA THR A 267 -0.39 -13.27 17.29
C THR A 267 0.16 -12.52 18.50
N CYS A 268 0.58 -11.26 18.29
CA CYS A 268 0.95 -10.38 19.39
C CYS A 268 -0.29 -9.85 20.15
N VAL A 269 -1.42 -9.72 19.47
CA VAL A 269 -2.71 -9.34 20.08
C VAL A 269 -3.55 -10.58 20.35
N THR A 270 -4.06 -10.68 21.58
CA THR A 270 -4.98 -11.74 21.98
C THR A 270 -6.31 -11.14 22.42
N PHE A 271 -7.39 -11.57 21.79
CA PHE A 271 -8.75 -11.17 22.13
C PHE A 271 -9.40 -12.12 23.14
N GLY A 272 -10.44 -11.64 23.84
CA GLY A 272 -11.22 -12.43 24.77
C GLY A 272 -10.52 -12.74 26.11
N VAL A 273 -9.35 -12.14 26.37
CA VAL A 273 -8.58 -12.34 27.61
C VAL A 273 -8.78 -11.17 28.57
N ARG A 274 -8.57 -11.42 29.88
CA ARG A 274 -8.69 -10.37 30.91
C ARG A 274 -7.36 -9.67 31.22
N LYS A 275 -6.25 -10.29 30.87
CA LYS A 275 -4.88 -9.82 31.11
C LYS A 275 -4.00 -10.21 29.93
N ASP A 276 -2.88 -9.51 29.80
CA ASP A 276 -1.84 -9.82 28.81
C ASP A 276 -2.37 -9.90 27.39
N ALA A 277 -3.26 -8.93 27.02
CA ALA A 277 -3.84 -8.82 25.68
C ALA A 277 -2.81 -8.53 24.58
N PHE A 278 -1.64 -8.06 24.96
CA PHE A 278 -0.53 -7.76 24.07
C PHE A 278 0.71 -8.55 24.47
N CYS A 279 1.43 -9.07 23.50
CA CYS A 279 2.71 -9.70 23.69
C CYS A 279 3.72 -8.71 24.34
N LYS A 280 4.75 -9.22 25.00
CA LYS A 280 5.76 -8.38 25.67
C LYS A 280 6.83 -7.92 24.69
N ASP A 281 7.32 -8.84 23.86
CA ASP A 281 8.31 -8.59 22.83
C ASP A 281 7.62 -8.45 21.46
N ARG A 282 7.15 -7.23 21.18
CA ARG A 282 6.39 -6.94 19.96
C ARG A 282 7.23 -7.01 18.69
N ASP A 283 8.51 -6.80 18.82
CA ASP A 283 9.44 -6.73 17.70
C ASP A 283 9.91 -8.14 17.27
N GLY A 284 9.68 -9.16 18.11
CA GLY A 284 9.95 -10.56 17.77
C GLY A 284 8.79 -11.30 17.07
N TYR A 285 7.65 -10.65 16.81
CA TYR A 285 6.48 -11.29 16.22
C TYR A 285 6.34 -10.91 14.74
N LEU A 286 6.02 -11.93 13.91
CA LEU A 286 5.62 -11.71 12.52
C LEU A 286 4.22 -11.09 12.44
N PHE A 287 3.26 -11.66 13.19
CA PHE A 287 1.85 -11.24 13.16
C PHE A 287 1.48 -10.36 14.36
N TRP A 288 0.86 -9.22 14.07
CA TRP A 288 0.24 -8.35 15.07
C TRP A 288 -1.06 -8.96 15.57
N ASP A 289 -1.98 -9.26 14.68
CA ASP A 289 -3.25 -9.95 14.91
C ASP A 289 -3.31 -11.24 14.06
N PRO A 290 -4.45 -11.97 14.02
CA PRO A 290 -4.52 -13.21 13.25
C PRO A 290 -4.20 -13.11 11.75
N LEU A 291 -4.23 -11.90 11.16
CA LEU A 291 -4.02 -11.70 9.73
C LEU A 291 -2.86 -10.75 9.42
N HIS A 292 -2.74 -9.68 10.19
CA HIS A 292 -1.91 -8.55 9.82
C HIS A 292 -0.50 -8.63 10.43
N PRO A 293 0.53 -8.22 9.68
CA PRO A 293 1.92 -8.22 10.17
C PRO A 293 2.16 -7.12 11.20
N THR A 294 3.21 -7.28 12.00
CA THR A 294 3.72 -6.23 12.90
C THR A 294 4.43 -5.12 12.13
N LYS A 295 4.66 -3.98 12.80
CA LYS A 295 5.48 -2.89 12.24
C LYS A 295 6.89 -3.34 11.82
N VAL A 296 7.46 -4.35 12.51
CA VAL A 296 8.80 -4.89 12.18
C VAL A 296 8.72 -5.69 10.90
N ALA A 297 7.72 -6.55 10.75
CA ALA A 297 7.50 -7.25 9.49
C ALA A 297 7.22 -6.27 8.34
N HIS A 298 6.43 -5.21 8.56
CA HIS A 298 6.24 -4.14 7.58
C HIS A 298 7.55 -3.43 7.20
N ALA A 299 8.47 -3.20 8.14
CA ALA A 299 9.77 -2.60 7.82
C ALA A 299 10.62 -3.52 6.94
N LEU A 300 10.65 -4.81 7.24
CA LEU A 300 11.32 -5.83 6.41
C LEU A 300 10.70 -5.93 5.00
N MET A 301 9.38 -5.86 4.90
CA MET A 301 8.67 -5.79 3.62
C MET A 301 9.07 -4.54 2.82
N ALA A 302 9.20 -3.38 3.48
CA ALA A 302 9.58 -2.14 2.81
C ALA A 302 11.01 -2.20 2.27
N GLU A 303 11.94 -2.78 3.02
CA GLU A 303 13.33 -3.02 2.59
C GLU A 303 13.36 -3.91 1.33
N ALA A 304 12.66 -5.03 1.34
CA ALA A 304 12.55 -5.92 0.19
C ALA A 304 11.85 -5.27 -1.02
N ALA A 305 10.85 -4.40 -0.79
CA ALA A 305 10.17 -3.68 -1.86
C ALA A 305 11.06 -2.60 -2.48
N LEU A 306 11.90 -1.94 -1.69
CA LEU A 306 12.84 -0.92 -2.14
C LEU A 306 13.85 -1.51 -3.14
N GLU A 307 14.34 -2.72 -2.89
CA GLU A 307 15.27 -3.45 -3.77
C GLU A 307 14.68 -3.75 -5.17
N GLN A 308 13.34 -3.70 -5.31
CA GLN A 308 12.69 -3.95 -6.60
C GLN A 308 12.59 -2.69 -7.47
N LEU A 309 12.87 -1.51 -6.92
CA LEU A 309 12.75 -0.25 -7.64
C LEU A 309 14.02 0.06 -8.43
N PRO A 310 13.92 0.38 -9.72
CA PRO A 310 15.08 0.70 -10.54
C PRO A 310 15.73 2.02 -10.11
N GLY A 311 17.07 2.02 -9.96
CA GLY A 311 17.84 3.23 -9.69
C GLY A 311 17.79 3.72 -8.25
N VAL A 312 17.32 2.91 -7.33
CA VAL A 312 17.39 3.16 -5.88
C VAL A 312 18.49 2.25 -5.34
N ASP A 313 19.68 2.81 -5.02
CA ASP A 313 20.85 2.13 -4.43
C ASP A 313 20.98 2.49 -2.94
#